data_540d5c6369b29a21056e1718268acb41
#
_entry.id   540d5c6369b29a21056e1718268acb41
#
_cell.length_a   1.000
_cell.length_b   1.000
_cell.length_c   1.000
_cell.angle_alpha   90.00
_cell.angle_beta   90.00
_cell.angle_gamma   90.00
#
_symmetry.space_group_name_H-M   'P 1'
#
loop_
_entity.id
_entity.type
_entity.pdbx_description
1 polymer ?
#
loop_
_entity_poly.entity_id
_entity_poly.type
_entity_poly.pdbx_seq_one_letter_code
_entity_poly.pdbx_strand_id
1 'polypeptide(L)'
;ESMRLRDLYIDRFNRKDWDGLRKLIAVDARVVVADRFAGPLEGAPYFERYDRLTRPWRIASGQVDGEPVLIVLQPGVDVWAPQAIIRIGTSDRNIVSIVDYTHCPWVLTAAAAVQLDDLPPRTRISDVPARVIAVESRGPDN
;
A
#
# COMPACT_ATOMS: atom_id res chain seq x y z
N GLU A 1 5.41 15.37 -7.90
CA GLU A 1 5.54 14.30 -8.91
C GLU A 1 5.47 12.91 -8.27
N SER A 2 6.18 12.72 -7.15
CA SER A 2 6.11 11.47 -6.42
C SER A 2 4.70 11.15 -5.95
N MET A 3 3.99 12.16 -5.48
CA MET A 3 2.62 11.98 -5.02
C MET A 3 1.72 11.54 -6.16
N ARG A 4 1.93 12.11 -7.36
CA ARG A 4 1.13 11.71 -8.50
C ARG A 4 1.39 10.25 -8.88
N LEU A 5 2.65 9.81 -8.85
CA LEU A 5 2.97 8.42 -9.12
C LEU A 5 2.32 7.48 -8.11
N ARG A 6 2.33 7.87 -6.84
CA ARG A 6 1.70 7.06 -5.79
C ARG A 6 0.21 6.95 -6.03
N ASP A 7 -0.44 8.05 -6.37
CA ASP A 7 -1.88 8.03 -6.60
C ASP A 7 -2.23 7.14 -7.79
N LEU A 8 -1.44 7.23 -8.86
CA LEU A 8 -1.66 6.37 -10.03
C LEU A 8 -1.41 4.91 -9.69
N TYR A 9 -0.38 4.64 -8.91
CA TYR A 9 -0.07 3.28 -8.47
C TYR A 9 -1.25 2.70 -7.69
N ILE A 10 -1.74 3.44 -6.72
CA ILE A 10 -2.85 3.01 -5.89
C ILE A 10 -4.08 2.73 -6.75
N ASP A 11 -4.42 3.65 -7.64
CA ASP A 11 -5.60 3.49 -8.48
C ASP A 11 -5.52 2.26 -9.36
N ARG A 12 -4.39 2.10 -10.04
CA ARG A 12 -4.24 0.98 -10.97
C ARG A 12 -4.13 -0.34 -10.23
N PHE A 13 -3.44 -0.35 -9.09
CA PHE A 13 -3.31 -1.55 -8.27
C PHE A 13 -4.68 -2.01 -7.78
N ASN A 14 -5.49 -1.10 -7.29
CA ASN A 14 -6.81 -1.45 -6.77
C ASN A 14 -7.77 -1.92 -7.87
N ARG A 15 -7.57 -1.46 -9.09
CA ARG A 15 -8.37 -1.90 -10.23
C ARG A 15 -7.82 -3.14 -10.90
N LYS A 16 -6.69 -3.64 -10.41
CA LYS A 16 -6.00 -4.79 -11.01
C LYS A 16 -5.61 -4.52 -12.45
N ASP A 17 -5.30 -3.26 -12.76
CA ASP A 17 -4.83 -2.86 -14.07
C ASP A 17 -3.31 -3.05 -14.11
N TRP A 18 -2.89 -4.30 -14.23
CA TRP A 18 -1.48 -4.64 -14.12
C TRP A 18 -0.66 -4.08 -15.27
N ASP A 19 -1.22 -4.05 -16.46
CA ASP A 19 -0.53 -3.46 -17.61
C ASP A 19 -0.31 -1.97 -17.41
N GLY A 20 -1.36 -1.26 -16.97
CA GLY A 20 -1.24 0.16 -16.68
C GLY A 20 -0.25 0.43 -15.57
N LEU A 21 -0.23 -0.47 -14.58
CA LEU A 21 0.68 -0.33 -13.46
C LEU A 21 2.14 -0.46 -13.91
N ARG A 22 2.41 -1.45 -14.77
CA ARG A 22 3.77 -1.65 -15.27
C ARG A 22 4.29 -0.47 -16.05
N LYS A 23 3.42 0.33 -16.62
CA LYS A 23 3.84 1.54 -17.35
C LYS A 23 4.39 2.61 -16.44
N LEU A 24 4.11 2.53 -15.15
CA LEU A 24 4.65 3.48 -14.17
C LEU A 24 6.02 3.07 -13.65
N ILE A 25 6.48 1.89 -14.00
CA ILE A 25 7.62 1.25 -13.35
C ILE A 25 8.80 1.21 -14.31
N ALA A 26 9.98 1.57 -13.80
CA ALA A 26 11.20 1.51 -14.59
C ALA A 26 11.53 0.07 -14.95
N VAL A 27 12.13 -0.12 -16.11
CA VAL A 27 12.43 -1.47 -16.60
C VAL A 27 13.40 -2.21 -15.69
N ASP A 28 14.26 -1.48 -14.99
CA ASP A 28 15.21 -2.07 -14.06
C ASP A 28 14.80 -1.95 -12.61
N ALA A 29 13.51 -1.74 -12.36
CA ALA A 29 13.00 -1.62 -11.01
C ALA A 29 13.23 -2.90 -10.22
N ARG A 30 13.41 -2.76 -8.91
CA ARG A 30 13.62 -3.88 -8.04
C ARG A 30 12.45 -4.03 -7.09
N VAL A 31 12.20 -5.27 -6.72
CA VAL A 31 11.18 -5.57 -5.74
C VAL A 31 11.80 -6.38 -4.61
N VAL A 32 11.42 -6.03 -3.39
CA VAL A 32 11.76 -6.80 -2.20
C VAL A 32 10.45 -7.18 -1.55
N VAL A 33 10.21 -8.48 -1.45
CA VAL A 33 9.14 -8.99 -0.60
C VAL A 33 9.82 -9.43 0.67
N ALA A 34 9.69 -8.63 1.70
CA ALA A 34 10.47 -8.79 2.91
C ALA A 34 10.35 -10.22 3.46
N ASP A 35 11.49 -10.81 3.76
CA ASP A 35 11.59 -12.18 4.27
C ASP A 35 11.26 -13.26 3.25
N ARG A 36 11.13 -12.90 1.97
CA ARG A 36 10.80 -13.90 0.93
C ARG A 36 11.63 -13.77 -0.33
N PHE A 37 11.78 -12.55 -0.85
CA PHE A 37 12.36 -12.39 -2.18
C PHE A 37 12.99 -11.02 -2.33
N ALA A 38 14.06 -10.95 -3.09
CA ALA A 38 14.63 -9.67 -3.50
C ALA A 38 15.25 -9.86 -4.87
N GLY A 39 14.95 -8.96 -5.80
CA GLY A 39 15.48 -9.04 -7.15
C GLY A 39 14.81 -8.10 -8.10
N PRO A 40 15.07 -8.25 -9.40
CA PRO A 40 14.40 -7.42 -10.40
C PRO A 40 12.91 -7.73 -10.43
N LEU A 41 12.11 -6.69 -10.64
CA LEU A 41 10.67 -6.88 -10.75
C LEU A 41 10.33 -7.62 -12.04
N GLU A 42 11.05 -7.32 -13.10
CA GLU A 42 10.82 -7.98 -14.37
C GLU A 42 11.03 -9.48 -14.22
N GLY A 43 10.04 -10.26 -14.60
CA GLY A 43 10.10 -11.70 -14.48
C GLY A 43 9.68 -12.24 -13.11
N ALA A 44 9.50 -11.37 -12.12
CA ALA A 44 9.04 -11.81 -10.82
C ALA A 44 7.52 -11.83 -10.79
N PRO A 45 6.91 -12.83 -10.14
CA PRO A 45 5.45 -12.95 -10.14
C PRO A 45 4.82 -12.10 -9.02
N TYR A 46 5.26 -10.87 -8.86
CA TYR A 46 4.81 -10.04 -7.75
C TYR A 46 3.34 -9.65 -7.89
N PHE A 47 2.98 -9.04 -9.03
CA PHE A 47 1.58 -8.63 -9.23
C PHE A 47 0.69 -9.83 -9.41
N GLU A 48 1.21 -10.89 -10.02
CA GLU A 48 0.45 -12.11 -10.22
C GLU A 48 0.03 -12.74 -8.89
N ARG A 49 0.85 -12.61 -7.88
CA ARG A 49 0.49 -13.13 -6.56
C ARG A 49 -0.69 -12.38 -5.97
N TYR A 50 -0.71 -11.05 -6.13
CA TYR A 50 -1.86 -10.28 -5.66
C TYR A 50 -3.10 -10.64 -6.46
N ASP A 51 -2.95 -10.87 -7.76
CA ASP A 51 -4.08 -11.20 -8.60
C ASP A 51 -4.71 -12.55 -8.22
N ARG A 52 -3.93 -13.43 -7.63
CA ARG A 52 -4.41 -14.76 -7.25
C ARG A 52 -4.99 -14.83 -5.85
N LEU A 53 -4.89 -13.77 -5.08
CA LEU A 53 -5.42 -13.80 -3.72
C LEU A 53 -6.92 -14.00 -3.75
N THR A 54 -7.40 -14.93 -2.95
CA THR A 54 -8.83 -15.22 -2.88
C THR A 54 -9.57 -14.25 -1.99
N ARG A 55 -8.88 -13.69 -0.99
CA ARG A 55 -9.50 -12.69 -0.13
C ARG A 55 -9.42 -11.33 -0.78
N PRO A 56 -10.46 -10.52 -0.65
CA PRO A 56 -10.41 -9.16 -1.16
C PRO A 56 -9.29 -8.36 -0.50
N TRP A 57 -8.76 -7.41 -1.24
CA TRP A 57 -7.73 -6.50 -0.73
C TRP A 57 -7.80 -5.19 -1.49
N ARG A 58 -7.23 -4.17 -0.90
CA ARG A 58 -6.98 -2.91 -1.58
C ARG A 58 -5.84 -2.21 -0.89
N ILE A 59 -5.23 -1.26 -1.57
CA ILE A 59 -4.20 -0.43 -0.95
C ILE A 59 -4.67 1.00 -0.86
N ALA A 60 -4.11 1.70 0.12
CA ALA A 60 -4.44 3.08 0.35
C ALA A 60 -3.18 3.84 0.73
N SER A 61 -3.19 5.14 0.50
CA SER A 61 -2.09 5.99 0.91
C SER A 61 -2.17 6.24 2.41
N GLY A 62 -1.03 6.30 3.06
CA GLY A 62 -0.99 6.57 4.49
C GLY A 62 0.40 6.90 4.96
N GLN A 63 0.55 6.88 6.27
CA GLN A 63 1.83 7.15 6.91
C GLN A 63 2.03 6.19 8.07
N VAL A 64 3.26 5.76 8.24
CA VAL A 64 3.67 4.99 9.40
C VAL A 64 4.78 5.78 10.08
N ASP A 65 4.51 6.20 11.31
CA ASP A 65 5.43 7.02 12.09
C ASP A 65 5.88 8.25 11.29
N GLY A 66 4.93 8.86 10.57
CA GLY A 66 5.20 10.07 9.81
C GLY A 66 5.79 9.85 8.44
N GLU A 67 6.10 8.61 8.08
CA GLU A 67 6.71 8.29 6.79
C GLU A 67 5.64 7.83 5.81
N PRO A 68 5.58 8.42 4.61
CA PRO A 68 4.57 8.03 3.63
C PRO A 68 4.77 6.59 3.18
N VAL A 69 3.68 5.83 3.16
CA VAL A 69 3.69 4.43 2.72
C VAL A 69 2.37 4.12 2.05
N LEU A 70 2.30 2.96 1.41
CA LEU A 70 1.04 2.39 0.98
C LEU A 70 0.66 1.34 2.03
N ILE A 71 -0.63 1.26 2.33
CA ILE A 71 -1.13 0.35 3.35
C ILE A 71 -2.05 -0.65 2.67
N VAL A 72 -1.74 -1.93 2.86
CA VAL A 72 -2.58 -3.01 2.33
C VAL A 72 -3.70 -3.24 3.34
N LEU A 73 -4.93 -3.19 2.85
CA LEU A 73 -6.12 -3.37 3.66
C LEU A 73 -6.84 -4.63 3.24
N GLN A 74 -7.38 -5.35 4.20
CA GLN A 74 -8.24 -6.51 3.95
C GLN A 74 -9.50 -6.38 4.79
N PRO A 75 -10.62 -7.00 4.35
CA PRO A 75 -11.84 -6.90 5.11
C PRO A 75 -11.71 -7.64 6.44
N GLY A 76 -12.14 -6.98 7.50
CA GLY A 76 -12.42 -7.61 8.77
C GLY A 76 -13.92 -7.78 8.90
N VAL A 77 -14.42 -7.77 10.12
CA VAL A 77 -15.85 -7.82 10.34
C VAL A 77 -16.39 -6.41 10.12
N ASP A 78 -17.07 -6.21 9.00
CA ASP A 78 -17.70 -4.92 8.65
C ASP A 78 -16.73 -3.77 8.42
N VAL A 79 -15.45 -4.04 8.30
CA VAL A 79 -14.46 -2.95 8.20
C VAL A 79 -13.25 -3.42 7.42
N TRP A 80 -12.61 -2.49 6.71
CA TRP A 80 -11.31 -2.72 6.10
C TRP A 80 -10.25 -2.46 7.17
N ALA A 81 -9.33 -3.41 7.31
CA ALA A 81 -8.31 -3.34 8.35
C ALA A 81 -6.92 -3.38 7.75
N PRO A 82 -5.97 -2.58 8.27
CA PRO A 82 -4.59 -2.63 7.82
C PRO A 82 -3.95 -3.99 8.08
N GLN A 83 -3.24 -4.49 7.09
CA GLN A 83 -2.57 -5.79 7.19
C GLN A 83 -1.07 -5.67 7.00
N ALA A 84 -0.62 -4.77 6.13
CA ALA A 84 0.79 -4.67 5.80
C ALA A 84 1.06 -3.33 5.16
N ILE A 85 2.33 -3.02 5.00
CA ILE A 85 2.73 -1.80 4.31
C ILE A 85 3.57 -2.15 3.09
N ILE A 86 3.55 -1.24 2.13
CA ILE A 86 4.38 -1.29 0.93
C ILE A 86 5.04 0.06 0.80
N ARG A 87 6.35 0.06 0.58
CA ARG A 87 7.08 1.28 0.28
C ARG A 87 7.45 1.27 -1.20
N ILE A 88 7.23 2.40 -1.86
CA ILE A 88 7.68 2.56 -3.23
C ILE A 88 8.70 3.67 -3.29
N GLY A 89 9.76 3.44 -4.07
CA GLY A 89 10.75 4.47 -4.35
C GLY A 89 10.55 4.97 -5.75
N THR A 90 10.72 6.27 -5.94
CA THR A 90 10.52 6.90 -7.24
C THR A 90 11.77 7.63 -7.67
N SER A 91 11.95 7.75 -8.97
CA SER A 91 13.02 8.54 -9.57
C SER A 91 12.44 9.19 -10.81
N ASP A 92 12.53 10.51 -10.89
CA ASP A 92 11.97 11.27 -12.00
C ASP A 92 10.50 10.92 -12.21
N ARG A 93 10.21 10.15 -13.24
CA ARG A 93 8.83 9.84 -13.61
C ARG A 93 8.47 8.39 -13.41
N ASN A 94 9.35 7.62 -12.78
CA ASN A 94 9.14 6.18 -12.68
C ASN A 94 9.26 5.69 -11.26
N ILE A 95 8.58 4.61 -11.00
CA ILE A 95 8.77 3.84 -9.79
C ILE A 95 9.99 2.94 -10.01
N VAL A 96 10.96 3.00 -9.11
CA VAL A 96 12.20 2.26 -9.27
C VAL A 96 12.37 1.16 -8.24
N SER A 97 11.56 1.16 -7.18
CA SER A 97 11.65 0.11 -6.17
C SER A 97 10.32 -0.09 -5.49
N ILE A 98 10.08 -1.33 -5.09
CA ILE A 98 8.92 -1.71 -4.31
C ILE A 98 9.43 -2.58 -3.17
N VAL A 99 9.07 -2.23 -1.93
CA VAL A 99 9.38 -3.06 -0.77
C VAL A 99 8.06 -3.40 -0.11
N ASP A 100 7.72 -4.68 -0.14
CA ASP A 100 6.44 -5.17 0.32
C ASP A 100 6.63 -5.98 1.60
N TYR A 101 5.94 -5.60 2.66
CA TYR A 101 6.07 -6.21 3.97
C TYR A 101 4.89 -7.15 4.29
N THR A 102 4.27 -7.72 3.28
CA THR A 102 3.11 -8.60 3.47
C THR A 102 3.41 -9.75 4.42
N HIS A 103 4.62 -10.28 4.38
CA HIS A 103 5.00 -11.40 5.24
C HIS A 103 5.59 -10.96 6.57
N CYS A 104 5.58 -9.67 6.84
CA CYS A 104 6.14 -9.11 8.06
C CYS A 104 5.12 -8.19 8.74
N PRO A 105 3.98 -8.75 9.19
CA PRO A 105 2.94 -7.92 9.78
C PRO A 105 3.38 -7.19 11.04
N TRP A 106 4.44 -7.66 11.69
CA TRP A 106 4.96 -7.00 12.88
C TRP A 106 5.48 -5.59 12.57
N VAL A 107 5.83 -5.30 11.32
CA VAL A 107 6.26 -3.96 10.95
C VAL A 107 5.14 -2.96 11.24
N LEU A 108 3.93 -3.32 10.89
CA LEU A 108 2.77 -2.49 11.15
C LEU A 108 2.42 -2.50 12.64
N THR A 109 2.49 -3.66 13.26
CA THR A 109 2.15 -3.82 14.68
C THR A 109 3.11 -3.04 15.57
N ALA A 110 4.38 -2.97 15.20
CA ALA A 110 5.39 -2.30 15.99
C ALA A 110 5.37 -0.78 15.81
N ALA A 111 4.65 -0.26 14.83
CA ALA A 111 4.62 1.17 14.58
C ALA A 111 3.95 1.91 15.72
N ALA A 112 4.46 3.09 16.03
CA ALA A 112 3.87 3.93 17.06
C ALA A 112 2.61 4.61 16.57
N ALA A 113 2.56 4.96 15.29
CA ALA A 113 1.39 5.63 14.71
C ALA A 113 1.21 5.21 13.26
N VAL A 114 -0.02 4.88 12.90
CA VAL A 114 -0.40 4.54 11.53
C VAL A 114 -1.57 5.42 11.14
N GLN A 115 -1.42 6.13 10.03
CA GLN A 115 -2.44 7.04 9.56
C GLN A 115 -2.83 6.68 8.13
N LEU A 116 -4.12 6.72 7.85
CA LEU A 116 -4.63 6.59 6.50
C LEU A 116 -4.95 7.97 5.98
N ASP A 117 -4.48 8.29 4.78
CA ASP A 117 -4.80 9.57 4.16
C ASP A 117 -6.26 9.64 3.77
N ASP A 118 -6.84 8.48 3.47
CA ASP A 118 -8.22 8.40 3.03
C ASP A 118 -8.76 7.05 3.47
N LEU A 119 -10.00 7.04 3.93
CA LEU A 119 -10.62 5.80 4.37
C LEU A 119 -11.32 5.10 3.22
N PRO A 120 -11.17 3.77 3.10
CA PRO A 120 -11.92 3.03 2.08
C PRO A 120 -13.41 3.14 2.34
N PRO A 121 -14.22 2.92 1.32
CA PRO A 121 -15.67 2.91 1.51
C PRO A 121 -16.07 1.92 2.60
N ARG A 122 -17.04 2.31 3.41
CA ARG A 122 -17.59 1.51 4.51
C ARG A 122 -16.65 1.31 5.69
N THR A 123 -15.51 2.00 5.71
CA THR A 123 -14.66 1.97 6.88
C THR A 123 -15.27 2.85 7.97
N ARG A 124 -15.33 2.35 9.19
CA ARG A 124 -15.79 3.12 10.33
C ARG A 124 -14.61 3.39 11.23
N ILE A 125 -14.48 4.62 11.65
CA ILE A 125 -13.36 5.01 12.49
C ILE A 125 -13.29 4.19 13.76
N SER A 126 -14.44 3.89 14.34
CA SER A 126 -14.49 3.11 15.59
C SER A 126 -13.97 1.69 15.43
N ASP A 127 -13.90 1.20 14.19
CA ASP A 127 -13.45 -0.16 13.93
C ASP A 127 -11.98 -0.21 13.54
N VAL A 128 -11.31 0.93 13.51
CA VAL A 128 -9.90 1.01 13.15
C VAL A 128 -9.07 0.90 14.43
N PRO A 129 -7.94 0.17 14.40
CA PRO A 129 -7.08 0.10 15.59
C PRO A 129 -6.77 1.47 16.14
N ALA A 130 -6.60 1.56 17.46
CA ALA A 130 -6.45 2.84 18.11
C ALA A 130 -5.33 3.70 17.55
N ARG A 131 -4.27 3.09 17.05
CA ARG A 131 -3.14 3.84 16.52
C ARG A 131 -3.23 4.12 15.02
N VAL A 132 -4.35 3.72 14.38
CA VAL A 132 -4.58 4.02 12.97
C VAL A 132 -5.49 5.23 12.92
N ILE A 133 -5.01 6.29 12.31
CA ILE A 133 -5.71 7.56 12.27
C ILE A 133 -5.97 7.94 10.83
N ALA A 134 -7.21 8.24 10.52
CA ALA A 134 -7.58 8.69 9.16
C ALA A 134 -7.29 10.17 9.05
N VAL A 135 -6.37 10.51 8.17
CA VAL A 135 -5.91 11.88 8.04
C VAL A 135 -7.00 12.78 7.53
N GLU A 136 -7.67 12.37 6.48
CA GLU A 136 -8.63 13.26 5.91
C GLU A 136 -9.91 13.38 6.72
N SER A 137 -10.17 12.47 7.61
CA SER A 137 -11.37 12.57 8.44
C SER A 137 -11.25 13.70 9.45
N ARG A 138 -10.08 14.25 9.62
CA ARG A 138 -9.93 15.38 10.48
C ARG A 138 -10.24 16.68 9.83
N GLY A 139 -10.30 16.69 8.55
CA GLY A 139 -10.66 17.83 7.81
C GLY A 139 -10.90 19.00 8.62
N PRO A 140 -11.42 19.96 8.03
CA PRO A 140 -11.41 21.20 8.70
C PRO A 140 -12.10 21.23 10.02
N ASP A 141 -12.69 20.39 10.31
CA ASP A 141 -13.31 20.43 11.43
C ASP A 141 -12.83 20.00 12.45
N ASN A 142 -12.22 19.73 12.33
CA ASN A 142 -11.77 19.23 13.32
C ASN A 142 -11.39 19.71 13.79
#